data_d1b62790ef4b66f65f4a291e4bc991d5
#
_entry.id   d1b62790ef4b66f65f4a291e4bc991d5
#
_cell.length_a   1.000
_cell.length_b   1.000
_cell.length_c   1.000
_cell.angle_alpha   90.00
_cell.angle_beta   90.00
_cell.angle_gamma   90.00
#
_symmetry.space_group_name_H-M   'P 1'
#
loop_
_entity.id
_entity.type
_entity.pdbx_description
1 polymer ?
#
loop_
_entity_poly.entity_id
_entity_poly.type
_entity_poly.pdbx_seq_one_letter_code
_entity_poly.pdbx_strand_id
1 'polypeptide(L)'
;GFGPSGLPHIGTFAEVARTTWVRHAFETLTQRPTQLIAFSDDMDGLRKVPLNVPNREMLAEHIGKPLCHIPDPFGCCASYSAHMNAKLIEFLNTYGFDFKFQSSQAAYTRGDFNEGLSILLAKAEQVRALIVPTLREENQEDWFPFFPICESCGRVYTTRVTEYHPEDNTLEYA
;
A
#
# COMPACT_ATOMS: atom_id res chain seq x y z
N GLY A 1 6.65 4.41 2.83
CA GLY A 1 6.00 3.24 2.28
C GLY A 1 6.65 2.77 0.98
N PHE A 2 6.48 1.54 0.64
CA PHE A 2 6.97 0.94 -0.61
C PHE A 2 5.79 0.26 -1.31
N GLY A 3 5.48 0.70 -2.53
CA GLY A 3 4.52 0.01 -3.39
C GLY A 3 5.22 -1.12 -4.14
N PRO A 4 4.97 -2.40 -3.83
CA PRO A 4 5.69 -3.53 -4.41
C PRO A 4 5.22 -3.87 -5.83
N SER A 5 5.03 -2.84 -6.66
CA SER A 5 4.61 -2.97 -8.07
C SER A 5 5.78 -3.12 -9.05
N GLY A 6 7.02 -3.12 -8.57
CA GLY A 6 8.23 -3.29 -9.36
C GLY A 6 9.45 -3.58 -8.48
N LEU A 7 10.57 -3.91 -9.14
CA LEU A 7 11.82 -4.20 -8.44
C LEU A 7 12.37 -2.96 -7.71
N PRO A 8 13.00 -3.13 -6.53
CA PRO A 8 13.71 -2.04 -5.85
C PRO A 8 14.78 -1.41 -6.75
N HIS A 9 14.94 -0.11 -6.64
CA HIS A 9 15.87 0.66 -7.45
C HIS A 9 16.46 1.85 -6.66
N ILE A 10 17.26 2.68 -7.31
CA ILE A 10 17.92 3.83 -6.65
C ILE A 10 16.94 4.79 -5.96
N GLY A 11 15.71 4.93 -6.45
CA GLY A 11 14.65 5.70 -5.78
C GLY A 11 14.25 5.08 -4.44
N THR A 12 14.12 3.75 -4.39
CA THR A 12 13.86 3.02 -3.14
C THR A 12 14.99 3.25 -2.12
N PHE A 13 16.25 3.16 -2.59
CA PHE A 13 17.42 3.47 -1.76
C PHE A 13 17.35 4.89 -1.20
N ALA A 14 17.09 5.88 -2.05
CA ALA A 14 17.05 7.28 -1.65
C ALA A 14 15.97 7.58 -0.60
N GLU A 15 14.81 6.95 -0.68
CA GLU A 15 13.74 7.10 0.32
C GLU A 15 14.16 6.52 1.68
N VAL A 16 14.73 5.33 1.69
CA VAL A 16 15.18 4.68 2.94
C VAL A 16 16.36 5.41 3.54
N ALA A 17 17.34 5.83 2.74
CA ALA A 17 18.50 6.60 3.18
C ALA A 17 18.07 7.93 3.82
N ARG A 18 17.18 8.70 3.18
CA ARG A 18 16.66 9.96 3.77
C ARG A 18 15.98 9.73 5.11
N THR A 19 15.14 8.71 5.20
CA THR A 19 14.47 8.36 6.46
C THR A 19 15.48 7.96 7.54
N THR A 20 16.50 7.21 7.17
CA THR A 20 17.60 6.81 8.07
C THR A 20 18.39 8.02 8.57
N TRP A 21 18.66 9.01 7.72
CA TRP A 21 19.37 10.23 8.13
C TRP A 21 18.54 11.09 9.09
N VAL A 22 17.23 11.24 8.82
CA VAL A 22 16.30 11.94 9.73
C VAL A 22 16.24 11.23 11.08
N ARG A 23 16.12 9.89 11.07
CA ARG A 23 16.13 9.05 12.25
C ARG A 23 17.41 9.27 13.07
N HIS A 24 18.59 9.20 12.42
CA HIS A 24 19.87 9.40 13.08
C HIS A 24 19.99 10.81 13.70
N ALA A 25 19.59 11.84 12.98
CA ALA A 25 19.58 13.21 13.49
C ALA A 25 18.66 13.35 14.71
N PHE A 26 17.45 12.77 14.65
CA PHE A 26 16.52 12.78 15.77
C PHE A 26 17.09 12.07 17.00
N GLU A 27 17.66 10.88 16.84
CA GLU A 27 18.27 10.11 17.92
C GLU A 27 19.45 10.86 18.56
N THR A 28 20.27 11.49 17.72
CA THR A 28 21.43 12.29 18.19
C THR A 28 20.98 13.50 19.02
N LEU A 29 19.96 14.22 18.56
CA LEU A 29 19.48 15.43 19.21
C LEU A 29 18.65 15.17 20.47
N THR A 30 17.86 14.09 20.48
CA THR A 30 16.89 13.84 21.55
C THR A 30 17.29 12.73 22.50
N GLN A 31 18.29 11.91 22.15
CA GLN A 31 18.71 10.69 22.86
C GLN A 31 17.56 9.68 23.01
N ARG A 32 16.55 9.74 22.11
CA ARG A 32 15.41 8.83 22.11
C ARG A 32 15.55 7.81 20.98
N PRO A 33 15.32 6.51 21.24
CA PRO A 33 15.41 5.49 20.20
C PRO A 33 14.29 5.64 19.18
N THR A 34 14.58 5.26 17.95
CA THR A 34 13.60 5.19 16.85
C THR A 34 13.67 3.85 16.13
N GLN A 35 12.69 3.52 15.34
CA GLN A 35 12.67 2.33 14.49
C GLN A 35 12.30 2.71 13.05
N LEU A 36 13.07 2.22 12.09
CA LEU A 36 12.70 2.29 10.68
C LEU A 36 11.70 1.18 10.37
N ILE A 37 10.54 1.54 9.84
CA ILE A 37 9.55 0.58 9.36
C ILE A 37 9.59 0.59 7.82
N ALA A 38 9.96 -0.54 7.23
CA ALA A 38 9.81 -0.78 5.81
C ALA A 38 8.39 -1.29 5.56
N PHE A 39 7.45 -0.36 5.39
CA PHE A 39 6.04 -0.67 5.16
C PHE A 39 5.81 -0.97 3.67
N SER A 40 5.30 -2.15 3.37
CA SER A 40 4.90 -2.56 2.02
C SER A 40 3.40 -2.38 1.84
N ASP A 41 3.03 -1.59 0.83
CA ASP A 41 1.64 -1.36 0.43
C ASP A 41 1.21 -2.42 -0.60
N ASP A 42 1.20 -3.68 -0.17
CA ASP A 42 0.94 -4.84 -1.01
C ASP A 42 -0.57 -5.10 -1.26
N MET A 43 -1.43 -4.32 -0.64
CA MET A 43 -2.87 -4.26 -0.95
C MET A 43 -3.20 -3.23 -2.04
N ASP A 44 -2.25 -2.38 -2.47
CA ASP A 44 -2.46 -1.46 -3.58
C ASP A 44 -2.71 -2.24 -4.90
N GLY A 45 -3.54 -1.68 -5.77
CA GLY A 45 -3.88 -2.31 -7.05
C GLY A 45 -2.77 -2.15 -8.10
N LEU A 46 -2.56 -3.15 -8.92
CA LEU A 46 -1.64 -3.07 -10.06
C LEU A 46 -2.16 -2.06 -11.08
N ARG A 47 -1.50 -0.89 -11.19
CA ARG A 47 -1.94 0.20 -12.08
C ARG A 47 -1.46 0.04 -13.51
N LYS A 48 -0.30 -0.57 -13.70
CA LYS A 48 0.31 -0.83 -15.01
C LYS A 48 1.27 -2.03 -14.93
N VAL A 49 1.45 -2.71 -16.03
CA VAL A 49 2.42 -3.81 -16.13
C VAL A 49 3.83 -3.24 -16.25
N PRO A 50 4.76 -3.55 -15.32
CA PRO A 50 6.15 -3.13 -15.43
C PRO A 50 6.84 -3.73 -16.66
N LEU A 51 7.85 -3.02 -17.19
CA LEU A 51 8.58 -3.48 -18.38
C LEU A 51 9.62 -4.55 -18.07
N ASN A 52 10.08 -4.59 -16.83
CA ASN A 52 11.22 -5.40 -16.37
C ASN A 52 10.81 -6.66 -15.58
N VAL A 53 9.62 -7.20 -15.87
CA VAL A 53 9.12 -8.43 -15.26
C VAL A 53 8.73 -9.45 -16.35
N PRO A 54 8.84 -10.76 -16.09
CA PRO A 54 8.37 -11.79 -17.03
C PRO A 54 6.84 -11.89 -17.03
N ASN A 55 6.30 -12.74 -17.93
CA ASN A 55 4.87 -13.07 -17.98
C ASN A 55 3.93 -11.85 -17.97
N ARG A 56 4.29 -10.82 -18.75
CA ARG A 56 3.58 -9.52 -18.79
C ARG A 56 2.15 -9.64 -19.29
N GLU A 57 1.85 -10.60 -20.15
CA GLU A 57 0.49 -10.87 -20.62
C GLU A 57 -0.41 -11.32 -19.47
N MET A 58 0.05 -12.25 -18.65
CA MET A 58 -0.63 -12.69 -17.45
C MET A 58 -0.88 -11.50 -16.49
N LEU A 59 0.12 -10.65 -16.27
CA LEU A 59 -0.03 -9.47 -15.40
C LEU A 59 -1.06 -8.47 -15.95
N ALA A 60 -1.19 -8.34 -17.27
CA ALA A 60 -2.16 -7.45 -17.90
C ALA A 60 -3.62 -7.84 -17.56
N GLU A 61 -3.90 -9.13 -17.41
CA GLU A 61 -5.22 -9.65 -17.00
C GLU A 61 -5.57 -9.27 -15.54
N HIS A 62 -4.55 -8.95 -14.74
CA HIS A 62 -4.69 -8.64 -13.32
C HIS A 62 -4.60 -7.14 -12.98
N ILE A 63 -4.60 -6.24 -13.98
CA ILE A 63 -4.61 -4.80 -13.72
C ILE A 63 -5.81 -4.43 -12.82
N GLY A 64 -5.55 -3.62 -11.79
CA GLY A 64 -6.51 -3.20 -10.78
C GLY A 64 -6.68 -4.13 -9.60
N LYS A 65 -6.17 -5.37 -9.65
CA LYS A 65 -6.19 -6.28 -8.49
C LYS A 65 -5.10 -5.92 -7.49
N PRO A 66 -5.33 -6.15 -6.17
CA PRO A 66 -4.29 -6.03 -5.15
C PRO A 66 -3.07 -6.87 -5.50
N LEU A 67 -1.87 -6.32 -5.29
CA LEU A 67 -0.60 -6.99 -5.65
C LEU A 67 -0.44 -8.34 -4.94
N CYS A 68 -1.01 -8.49 -3.75
CA CYS A 68 -1.01 -9.75 -2.99
C CYS A 68 -1.98 -10.82 -3.57
N HIS A 69 -2.92 -10.43 -4.43
CA HIS A 69 -3.85 -11.34 -5.09
C HIS A 69 -3.44 -11.69 -6.53
N ILE A 70 -2.29 -11.23 -6.98
CA ILE A 70 -1.76 -11.51 -8.32
C ILE A 70 -0.77 -12.66 -8.24
N PRO A 71 -0.87 -13.67 -9.13
CA PRO A 71 0.15 -14.73 -9.22
C PRO A 71 1.55 -14.16 -9.45
N ASP A 72 2.56 -14.81 -8.89
CA ASP A 72 3.95 -14.40 -9.11
C ASP A 72 4.39 -14.65 -10.56
N PRO A 73 4.74 -13.62 -11.34
CA PRO A 73 5.18 -13.79 -12.71
C PRO A 73 6.52 -14.53 -12.84
N PHE A 74 7.30 -14.61 -11.75
CA PHE A 74 8.57 -15.35 -11.71
C PHE A 74 8.37 -16.82 -11.30
N GLY A 75 7.22 -17.19 -10.75
CA GLY A 75 6.85 -18.57 -10.41
C GLY A 75 7.57 -19.14 -9.19
N CYS A 76 8.15 -18.31 -8.32
CA CYS A 76 8.92 -18.77 -7.16
C CYS A 76 8.32 -18.37 -5.81
N CYS A 77 7.29 -17.52 -5.80
CA CYS A 77 6.63 -17.03 -4.59
C CYS A 77 5.10 -17.22 -4.65
N ALA A 78 4.44 -17.06 -3.51
CA ALA A 78 3.00 -17.24 -3.41
C ALA A 78 2.19 -16.18 -4.18
N SER A 79 2.74 -14.96 -4.34
CA SER A 79 2.11 -13.86 -5.07
C SER A 79 3.16 -12.90 -5.63
N TYR A 80 2.71 -12.01 -6.51
CA TYR A 80 3.55 -10.94 -7.04
C TYR A 80 4.14 -10.06 -5.95
N SER A 81 3.32 -9.62 -4.98
CA SER A 81 3.81 -8.83 -3.86
C SER A 81 4.76 -9.61 -2.96
N ALA A 82 4.54 -10.91 -2.76
CA ALA A 82 5.46 -11.74 -1.98
C ALA A 82 6.86 -11.79 -2.60
N HIS A 83 6.95 -11.90 -3.93
CA HIS A 83 8.21 -11.81 -4.65
C HIS A 83 8.88 -10.44 -4.47
N MET A 84 8.14 -9.35 -4.72
CA MET A 84 8.68 -7.99 -4.62
C MET A 84 9.06 -7.62 -3.18
N ASN A 85 8.32 -8.09 -2.19
CA ASN A 85 8.65 -7.93 -0.77
C ASN A 85 9.96 -8.66 -0.40
N ALA A 86 10.14 -9.88 -0.91
CA ALA A 86 11.40 -10.61 -0.73
C ALA A 86 12.59 -9.85 -1.34
N LYS A 87 12.40 -9.26 -2.54
CA LYS A 87 13.41 -8.42 -3.18
C LYS A 87 13.68 -7.13 -2.43
N LEU A 88 12.67 -6.50 -1.84
CA LEU A 88 12.87 -5.34 -0.97
C LEU A 88 13.70 -5.69 0.26
N ILE A 89 13.36 -6.78 0.94
CA ILE A 89 14.07 -7.23 2.15
C ILE A 89 15.53 -7.56 1.82
N GLU A 90 15.78 -8.29 0.73
CA GLU A 90 17.13 -8.60 0.23
C GLU A 90 17.91 -7.31 -0.05
N PHE A 91 17.30 -6.36 -0.75
CA PHE A 91 17.88 -5.07 -1.09
C PHE A 91 18.27 -4.28 0.18
N LEU A 92 17.36 -4.12 1.14
CA LEU A 92 17.60 -3.37 2.37
C LEU A 92 18.70 -4.02 3.22
N ASN A 93 18.73 -5.34 3.33
CA ASN A 93 19.78 -6.08 4.03
C ASN A 93 21.14 -5.92 3.34
N THR A 94 21.18 -5.97 2.01
CA THR A 94 22.43 -5.80 1.23
C THR A 94 23.08 -4.44 1.49
N TYR A 95 22.27 -3.39 1.67
CA TYR A 95 22.78 -2.05 1.98
C TYR A 95 22.90 -1.75 3.48
N GLY A 96 22.68 -2.74 4.35
CA GLY A 96 22.91 -2.64 5.79
C GLY A 96 21.90 -1.75 6.54
N PHE A 97 20.69 -1.59 6.02
CA PHE A 97 19.65 -0.87 6.75
C PHE A 97 19.10 -1.71 7.90
N ASP A 98 18.98 -1.09 9.09
CA ASP A 98 18.28 -1.67 10.24
C ASP A 98 16.81 -1.28 10.19
N PHE A 99 15.91 -2.25 9.91
CA PHE A 99 14.49 -2.02 9.69
C PHE A 99 13.62 -3.16 10.23
N LYS A 100 12.35 -2.83 10.49
CA LYS A 100 11.28 -3.80 10.69
C LYS A 100 10.40 -3.82 9.44
N PHE A 101 10.26 -4.98 8.81
CA PHE A 101 9.35 -5.14 7.68
C PHE A 101 7.90 -5.27 8.16
N GLN A 102 6.97 -4.63 7.45
CA GLN A 102 5.53 -4.72 7.68
C GLN A 102 4.78 -4.74 6.34
N SER A 103 3.95 -5.76 6.14
CA SER A 103 3.02 -5.90 5.01
C SER A 103 1.67 -5.30 5.36
N SER A 104 1.07 -4.52 4.47
CA SER A 104 -0.29 -4.00 4.64
C SER A 104 -1.32 -5.14 4.65
N GLN A 105 -1.21 -6.12 3.75
CA GLN A 105 -2.07 -7.30 3.75
C GLN A 105 -2.07 -8.02 5.10
N ALA A 106 -0.88 -8.29 5.65
CA ALA A 106 -0.76 -8.96 6.94
C ALA A 106 -1.37 -8.11 8.08
N ALA A 107 -1.19 -6.79 8.05
CA ALA A 107 -1.76 -5.87 9.03
C ALA A 107 -3.29 -5.82 8.95
N TYR A 108 -3.86 -5.73 7.74
CA TYR A 108 -5.32 -5.82 7.54
C TYR A 108 -5.88 -7.15 8.03
N THR A 109 -5.24 -8.27 7.68
CA THR A 109 -5.69 -9.62 8.08
C THR A 109 -5.69 -9.81 9.60
N ARG A 110 -4.72 -9.21 10.30
CA ARG A 110 -4.67 -9.25 11.78
C ARG A 110 -5.64 -8.27 12.44
N GLY A 111 -6.26 -7.35 11.69
CA GLY A 111 -7.12 -6.31 12.22
C GLY A 111 -6.36 -5.15 12.87
N ASP A 112 -5.06 -4.98 12.60
CA ASP A 112 -4.23 -3.91 13.16
C ASP A 112 -4.77 -2.50 12.83
N PHE A 113 -5.56 -2.38 11.78
CA PHE A 113 -6.15 -1.11 11.33
C PHE A 113 -7.62 -0.93 11.75
N ASN A 114 -8.27 -1.90 12.39
CA ASN A 114 -9.72 -1.88 12.65
C ASN A 114 -10.17 -0.62 13.40
N GLU A 115 -9.47 -0.26 14.49
CA GLU A 115 -9.77 0.96 15.24
C GLU A 115 -9.59 2.22 14.39
N GLY A 116 -8.49 2.31 13.64
CA GLY A 116 -8.22 3.42 12.74
C GLY A 116 -9.24 3.55 11.63
N LEU A 117 -9.69 2.43 11.04
CA LEU A 117 -10.72 2.39 10.01
C LEU A 117 -12.08 2.84 10.56
N SER A 118 -12.46 2.42 11.76
CA SER A 118 -13.70 2.88 12.41
C SER A 118 -13.68 4.39 12.64
N ILE A 119 -12.57 4.94 13.13
CA ILE A 119 -12.40 6.40 13.32
C ILE A 119 -12.46 7.11 11.97
N LEU A 120 -11.81 6.57 10.94
CA LEU A 120 -11.81 7.14 9.60
C LEU A 120 -13.23 7.16 9.01
N LEU A 121 -13.99 6.07 9.16
CA LEU A 121 -15.36 5.98 8.70
C LEU A 121 -16.27 7.00 9.41
N ALA A 122 -16.16 7.11 10.72
CA ALA A 122 -16.92 8.08 11.52
C ALA A 122 -16.60 9.55 11.15
N LYS A 123 -15.42 9.81 10.58
CA LYS A 123 -14.96 11.15 10.18
C LYS A 123 -14.82 11.31 8.66
N ALA A 124 -15.43 10.44 7.87
CA ALA A 124 -15.25 10.40 6.43
C ALA A 124 -15.49 11.76 5.74
N GLU A 125 -16.55 12.48 6.11
CA GLU A 125 -16.85 13.80 5.54
C GLU A 125 -15.79 14.85 5.89
N GLN A 126 -15.25 14.83 7.12
CA GLN A 126 -14.17 15.74 7.51
C GLN A 126 -12.90 15.45 6.70
N VAL A 127 -12.59 14.18 6.48
CA VAL A 127 -11.43 13.75 5.67
C VAL A 127 -11.65 14.15 4.21
N ARG A 128 -12.85 13.94 3.65
CA ARG A 128 -13.18 14.37 2.29
C ARG A 128 -12.99 15.87 2.11
N ALA A 129 -13.50 16.66 3.04
CA ALA A 129 -13.39 18.13 2.99
C ALA A 129 -11.91 18.61 2.95
N LEU A 130 -11.00 17.87 3.56
CA LEU A 130 -9.57 18.20 3.58
C LEU A 130 -8.82 17.68 2.34
N ILE A 131 -9.16 16.49 1.87
CA ILE A 131 -8.39 15.80 0.81
C ILE A 131 -8.88 16.20 -0.59
N VAL A 132 -10.20 16.23 -0.82
CA VAL A 132 -10.78 16.48 -2.15
C VAL A 132 -10.22 17.75 -2.81
N PRO A 133 -10.08 18.91 -2.12
CA PRO A 133 -9.50 20.11 -2.74
C PRO A 133 -8.05 19.97 -3.21
N THR A 134 -7.33 18.95 -2.73
CA THR A 134 -5.92 18.69 -3.12
C THR A 134 -5.80 17.77 -4.33
N LEU A 135 -6.89 17.12 -4.73
CA LEU A 135 -6.93 16.20 -5.85
C LEU A 135 -7.11 16.95 -7.18
N ARG A 136 -6.75 16.30 -8.28
CA ARG A 136 -7.11 16.78 -9.62
C ARG A 136 -8.62 16.75 -9.79
N GLU A 137 -9.18 17.70 -10.54
CA GLU A 137 -10.63 17.85 -10.75
C GLU A 137 -11.31 16.54 -11.17
N GLU A 138 -10.68 15.77 -12.05
CA GLU A 138 -11.17 14.48 -12.54
C GLU A 138 -11.34 13.40 -11.45
N ASN A 139 -10.70 13.58 -10.29
CA ASN A 139 -10.72 12.62 -9.18
C ASN A 139 -11.49 13.12 -7.96
N GLN A 140 -12.14 14.29 -8.04
CA GLN A 140 -12.79 14.91 -6.87
C GLN A 140 -14.20 14.37 -6.62
N GLU A 141 -14.96 14.11 -7.68
CA GLU A 141 -16.40 13.87 -7.60
C GLU A 141 -16.74 12.61 -6.78
N ASP A 142 -16.04 11.51 -7.04
CA ASP A 142 -16.34 10.20 -6.46
C ASP A 142 -15.34 9.77 -5.37
N TRP A 143 -14.43 10.66 -4.97
CA TRP A 143 -13.41 10.25 -4.02
C TRP A 143 -13.97 9.97 -2.61
N PHE A 144 -13.65 8.82 -2.09
CA PHE A 144 -13.95 8.40 -0.73
C PHE A 144 -12.69 7.77 -0.08
N PRO A 145 -12.49 7.87 1.25
CA PRO A 145 -11.26 7.37 1.89
C PRO A 145 -11.17 5.84 1.99
N PHE A 146 -12.11 5.11 1.42
CA PHE A 146 -12.12 3.66 1.35
C PHE A 146 -12.20 3.18 -0.10
N PHE A 147 -11.44 2.15 -0.41
CA PHE A 147 -11.40 1.50 -1.72
C PHE A 147 -11.70 0.01 -1.56
N PRO A 148 -12.96 -0.40 -1.48
CA PRO A 148 -13.35 -1.79 -1.33
C PRO A 148 -12.84 -2.63 -2.52
N ILE A 149 -12.44 -3.87 -2.23
CA ILE A 149 -12.12 -4.83 -3.28
C ILE A 149 -13.45 -5.37 -3.83
N CYS A 150 -13.68 -5.23 -5.13
CA CYS A 150 -14.88 -5.76 -5.78
C CYS A 150 -14.97 -7.28 -5.61
N GLU A 151 -16.05 -7.80 -5.03
CA GLU A 151 -16.25 -9.24 -4.82
C GLU A 151 -16.39 -10.00 -6.15
N SER A 152 -16.89 -9.33 -7.21
CA SER A 152 -17.09 -9.95 -8.51
C SER A 152 -15.78 -10.07 -9.32
N CYS A 153 -14.98 -8.99 -9.41
CA CYS A 153 -13.79 -8.98 -10.29
C CYS A 153 -12.45 -8.93 -9.53
N GLY A 154 -12.47 -8.75 -8.21
CA GLY A 154 -11.28 -8.69 -7.35
C GLY A 154 -10.43 -7.43 -7.52
N ARG A 155 -10.95 -6.36 -8.14
CA ARG A 155 -10.22 -5.10 -8.38
C ARG A 155 -10.53 -4.06 -7.29
N VAL A 156 -9.57 -3.18 -7.03
CA VAL A 156 -9.65 -2.14 -5.98
C VAL A 156 -10.28 -0.84 -6.50
N TYR A 157 -10.01 -0.45 -7.76
CA TYR A 157 -10.38 0.88 -8.26
C TYR A 157 -11.67 0.90 -9.09
N THR A 158 -12.43 -0.17 -9.08
CA THR A 158 -13.69 -0.30 -9.84
C THR A 158 -14.92 -0.05 -8.98
N THR A 159 -14.75 -0.03 -7.67
CA THR A 159 -15.83 0.16 -6.70
C THR A 159 -15.98 1.64 -6.35
N ARG A 160 -17.23 2.07 -6.16
CA ARG A 160 -17.58 3.39 -5.62
C ARG A 160 -18.41 3.19 -4.38
N VAL A 161 -18.02 3.80 -3.26
CA VAL A 161 -18.83 3.79 -2.05
C VAL A 161 -20.08 4.62 -2.28
N THR A 162 -21.24 4.01 -2.11
CA THR A 162 -22.56 4.63 -2.30
C THR A 162 -23.18 5.08 -0.98
N GLU A 163 -23.02 4.28 0.07
CA GLU A 163 -23.51 4.60 1.42
C GLU A 163 -22.50 4.11 2.46
N TYR A 164 -22.55 4.68 3.66
CA TYR A 164 -21.70 4.24 4.78
C TYR A 164 -22.40 4.42 6.12
N HIS A 165 -22.16 3.50 7.05
CA HIS A 165 -22.83 3.36 8.32
C HIS A 165 -21.80 3.28 9.45
N PRO A 166 -21.37 4.43 10.03
CA PRO A 166 -20.36 4.46 11.08
C PRO A 166 -20.77 3.71 12.35
N GLU A 167 -22.08 3.66 12.64
CA GLU A 167 -22.66 2.96 13.79
C GLU A 167 -22.43 1.44 13.74
N ASP A 168 -22.41 0.87 12.53
CA ASP A 168 -22.23 -0.57 12.30
C ASP A 168 -20.85 -0.91 11.73
N ASN A 169 -20.01 0.10 11.49
CA ASN A 169 -18.71 -0.03 10.79
C ASN A 169 -18.83 -0.70 9.43
N THR A 170 -19.87 -0.39 8.68
CA THR A 170 -20.12 -0.93 7.34
C THR A 170 -20.17 0.16 6.28
N LEU A 171 -19.99 -0.23 5.03
CA LEU A 171 -20.20 0.61 3.86
C LEU A 171 -20.80 -0.22 2.72
N GLU A 172 -21.55 0.46 1.85
CA GLU A 172 -22.08 -0.09 0.62
C GLU A 172 -21.31 0.46 -0.57
N TYR A 173 -21.14 -0.36 -1.60
CA TYR A 173 -20.47 0.06 -2.82
C TYR A 173 -21.05 -0.60 -4.06
N ALA A 174 -20.91 0.05 -5.20
CA ALA A 174 -21.33 -0.45 -6.53
C ALA A 174 -20.11 -0.62 -7.47
#